data_dde8dba0b1e26c4bfbf2dc354681ba5e
#
_entry.id   dde8dba0b1e26c4bfbf2dc354681ba5e
#
_cell.length_a   1.000
_cell.length_b   1.000
_cell.length_c   1.000
_cell.angle_alpha   90.00
_cell.angle_beta   90.00
_cell.angle_gamma   90.00
#
_symmetry.space_group_name_H-M   'P 1'
#
loop_
_entity.id
_entity.type
_entity.pdbx_description
1 polymer ?
#
loop_
_entity_poly.entity_id
_entity_poly.type
_entity_poly.pdbx_seq_one_letter_code
_entity_poly.pdbx_strand_id
1 'polypeptide(L)'
;MKKIIALAICLLFLVSLTSCSSITKFEKCHPTQQQMTKWVGDCEELCIELYICDDDDLMVIDYGEKKTTYYVWWHQNYLTQMSVRDMEAVSSGEQGHHSAIGFWDVELVNETCFKLTNGHTTSLPTEITMTRVQTELSEEEIPLP
;
A
#
# COMPACT_ATOMS: atom_id res chain seq x y z
N MET A 1 38.56 -34.32 -4.12
CA MET A 1 37.28 -34.27 -3.39
C MET A 1 37.16 -33.05 -2.47
N LYS A 2 38.10 -32.75 -1.55
CA LYS A 2 37.98 -31.61 -0.62
C LYS A 2 37.85 -30.23 -1.30
N LYS A 3 38.48 -29.98 -2.45
CA LYS A 3 38.39 -28.72 -3.20
C LYS A 3 37.02 -28.50 -3.88
N ILE A 4 36.35 -29.58 -4.30
CA ILE A 4 35.03 -29.51 -4.94
C ILE A 4 33.95 -29.19 -3.90
N ILE A 5 34.08 -29.75 -2.70
CA ILE A 5 33.15 -29.47 -1.58
C ILE A 5 33.26 -28.02 -1.12
N ALA A 6 34.46 -27.46 -1.03
CA ALA A 6 34.68 -26.05 -0.67
C ALA A 6 34.05 -25.11 -1.71
N LEU A 7 34.19 -25.40 -3.01
CA LEU A 7 33.60 -24.60 -4.09
C LEU A 7 32.06 -24.64 -4.05
N ALA A 8 31.46 -25.79 -3.78
CA ALA A 8 30.01 -25.93 -3.66
C ALA A 8 29.43 -25.15 -2.46
N ILE A 9 30.15 -25.12 -1.34
CA ILE A 9 29.76 -24.36 -0.14
C ILE A 9 29.83 -22.84 -0.41
N CYS A 10 30.90 -22.38 -1.08
CA CYS A 10 31.02 -20.95 -1.46
C CYS A 10 29.91 -20.52 -2.44
N LEU A 11 29.52 -21.37 -3.39
CA LEU A 11 28.39 -21.07 -4.32
C LEU A 11 27.05 -20.98 -3.58
N LEU A 12 26.80 -21.86 -2.62
CA LEU A 12 25.59 -21.82 -1.78
C LEU A 12 25.53 -20.55 -0.93
N PHE A 13 26.65 -20.09 -0.39
CA PHE A 13 26.70 -18.82 0.36
C PHE A 13 26.48 -17.60 -0.55
N LEU A 14 26.99 -17.59 -1.77
CA LEU A 14 26.76 -16.50 -2.73
C LEU A 14 25.28 -16.38 -3.14
N VAL A 15 24.59 -17.50 -3.34
CA VAL A 15 23.15 -17.49 -3.67
C VAL A 15 22.31 -17.00 -2.50
N SER A 16 22.66 -17.33 -1.25
CA SER A 16 21.92 -16.85 -0.06
C SER A 16 22.09 -15.35 0.18
N LEU A 17 23.25 -14.76 -0.16
CA LEU A 17 23.50 -13.32 -0.01
C LEU A 17 22.72 -12.48 -1.06
N THR A 18 22.50 -13.01 -2.27
CA THR A 18 21.71 -12.32 -3.29
C THR A 18 20.21 -12.34 -2.99
N SER A 19 19.69 -13.39 -2.34
CA SER A 19 18.29 -13.44 -1.87
C SER A 19 18.00 -12.40 -0.80
N CYS A 20 18.92 -12.20 0.16
CA CYS A 20 18.73 -11.23 1.25
C CYS A 20 18.71 -9.77 0.75
N SER A 21 19.48 -9.44 -0.29
CA SER A 21 19.51 -8.08 -0.82
C SER A 21 18.24 -7.71 -1.61
N SER A 22 17.55 -8.68 -2.20
CA SER A 22 16.29 -8.43 -2.91
C SER A 22 15.11 -8.23 -1.95
N ILE A 23 15.06 -8.94 -0.83
CA ILE A 23 14.02 -8.78 0.19
C ILE A 23 14.12 -7.40 0.86
N THR A 24 15.32 -6.98 1.27
CA THR A 24 15.53 -5.66 1.89
C THR A 24 15.28 -4.49 0.93
N LYS A 25 15.51 -4.68 -0.37
CA LYS A 25 15.18 -3.68 -1.38
C LYS A 25 13.67 -3.58 -1.60
N PHE A 26 12.96 -4.70 -1.57
CA PHE A 26 11.52 -4.77 -1.70
C PHE A 26 10.80 -4.09 -0.53
N GLU A 27 11.22 -4.34 0.71
CA GLU A 27 10.64 -3.70 1.90
C GLU A 27 10.79 -2.16 1.88
N LYS A 28 11.91 -1.65 1.36
CA LYS A 28 12.14 -0.19 1.25
C LYS A 28 11.27 0.49 0.19
N CYS A 29 10.71 -0.26 -0.76
CA CYS A 29 9.84 0.28 -1.79
C CYS A 29 8.36 0.29 -1.37
N HIS A 30 8.02 -0.29 -0.22
CA HIS A 30 6.64 -0.30 0.25
C HIS A 30 6.17 1.14 0.51
N PRO A 31 4.94 1.52 0.08
CA PRO A 31 4.43 2.89 0.24
C PRO A 31 4.54 3.43 1.66
N THR A 32 4.29 2.60 2.68
CA THR A 32 4.39 2.98 4.10
C THR A 32 5.80 3.38 4.56
N GLN A 33 6.83 3.09 3.78
CA GLN A 33 8.19 3.56 4.03
C GLN A 33 8.48 4.93 3.40
N GLN A 34 7.49 5.51 2.75
CA GLN A 34 7.58 6.75 1.99
C GLN A 34 6.54 7.74 2.52
N GLN A 35 6.71 8.13 3.79
CA GLN A 35 5.84 9.06 4.48
C GLN A 35 5.74 10.42 3.78
N MET A 36 4.64 11.11 4.00
CA MET A 36 4.30 12.40 3.39
C MET A 36 4.32 12.36 1.87
N THR A 37 3.75 11.28 1.28
CA THR A 37 3.68 11.10 -0.17
C THR A 37 2.26 10.95 -0.67
N LYS A 38 2.03 11.41 -1.90
CA LYS A 38 0.76 11.23 -2.62
C LYS A 38 0.95 10.30 -3.81
N TRP A 39 0.01 9.38 -3.95
CA TRP A 39 -0.09 8.42 -5.04
C TRP A 39 -1.43 8.56 -5.74
N VAL A 40 -1.43 8.41 -7.05
CA VAL A 40 -2.66 8.52 -7.87
C VAL A 40 -2.77 7.33 -8.80
N GLY A 41 -3.98 6.79 -8.88
CA GLY A 41 -4.36 5.79 -9.86
C GLY A 41 -5.63 6.23 -10.57
N ASP A 42 -5.54 6.38 -11.89
CA ASP A 42 -6.67 6.76 -12.73
C ASP A 42 -7.18 5.56 -13.52
N CYS A 43 -8.49 5.44 -13.62
CA CYS A 43 -9.17 4.61 -14.59
C CYS A 43 -10.36 5.37 -15.20
N GLU A 44 -11.00 4.84 -16.25
CA GLU A 44 -12.00 5.55 -17.03
C GLU A 44 -13.17 6.13 -16.21
N GLU A 45 -13.53 5.50 -15.09
CA GLU A 45 -14.72 5.84 -14.31
C GLU A 45 -14.42 6.47 -12.95
N LEU A 46 -13.18 6.39 -12.46
CA LEU A 46 -12.79 6.93 -11.16
C LEU A 46 -11.30 7.22 -11.04
N CYS A 47 -10.97 8.10 -10.09
CA CYS A 47 -9.60 8.36 -9.67
C CYS A 47 -9.45 7.94 -8.20
N ILE A 48 -8.38 7.22 -7.88
CA ILE A 48 -7.98 6.92 -6.50
C ILE A 48 -6.77 7.76 -6.16
N GLU A 49 -6.87 8.54 -5.10
CA GLU A 49 -5.74 9.23 -4.49
C GLU A 49 -5.43 8.56 -3.16
N LEU A 50 -4.17 8.24 -2.92
CA LEU A 50 -3.70 7.66 -1.68
C LEU A 50 -2.66 8.58 -1.06
N TYR A 51 -2.86 8.92 0.20
CA TYR A 51 -2.00 9.80 0.99
C TYR A 51 -1.36 8.96 2.09
N ILE A 52 -0.04 8.85 2.03
CA ILE A 52 0.76 8.20 3.08
C ILE A 52 1.22 9.30 4.03
N CYS A 53 0.68 9.29 5.23
CA CYS A 53 0.87 10.34 6.21
C CYS A 53 1.67 9.84 7.42
N ASP A 54 2.02 10.74 8.33
CA ASP A 54 2.75 10.38 9.54
C ASP A 54 1.87 9.64 10.56
N ASP A 55 0.59 10.03 10.65
CA ASP A 55 -0.38 9.44 11.58
C ASP A 55 -1.22 8.36 10.89
N ASP A 56 -2.21 8.77 10.11
CA ASP A 56 -3.17 7.87 9.46
C ASP A 56 -3.14 8.03 7.95
N ASP A 57 -3.00 6.93 7.23
CA ASP A 57 -3.05 6.92 5.77
C ASP A 57 -4.48 7.05 5.27
N LEU A 58 -4.68 7.82 4.21
CA LEU A 58 -5.99 8.12 3.66
C LEU A 58 -6.10 7.73 2.20
N MET A 59 -7.26 7.19 1.81
CA MET A 59 -7.63 6.92 0.43
C MET A 59 -8.85 7.77 0.06
N VAL A 60 -8.73 8.56 -0.98
CA VAL A 60 -9.85 9.30 -1.57
C VAL A 60 -10.25 8.62 -2.87
N ILE A 61 -11.50 8.24 -2.98
CA ILE A 61 -12.07 7.72 -4.23
C ILE A 61 -12.97 8.80 -4.81
N ASP A 62 -12.61 9.27 -6.00
CA ASP A 62 -13.34 10.26 -6.78
C ASP A 62 -14.11 9.56 -7.90
N TYR A 63 -15.42 9.56 -7.80
CA TYR A 63 -16.36 9.02 -8.81
C TYR A 63 -16.85 10.09 -9.79
N GLY A 64 -16.17 11.25 -9.86
CA GLY A 64 -16.56 12.40 -10.67
C GLY A 64 -17.62 13.28 -10.01
N GLU A 65 -18.75 12.72 -9.61
CA GLU A 65 -19.82 13.48 -8.92
C GLU A 65 -19.66 13.49 -7.39
N LYS A 66 -18.93 12.50 -6.85
CA LYS A 66 -18.75 12.31 -5.41
C LYS A 66 -17.33 11.87 -5.08
N LYS A 67 -16.73 12.57 -4.14
CA LYS A 67 -15.49 12.12 -3.47
C LYS A 67 -15.82 11.51 -2.11
N THR A 68 -15.15 10.42 -1.78
CA THR A 68 -15.28 9.79 -0.46
C THR A 68 -13.90 9.48 0.08
N THR A 69 -13.65 9.88 1.32
CA THR A 69 -12.40 9.63 2.02
C THR A 69 -12.56 8.41 2.94
N TYR A 70 -11.53 7.61 2.99
CA TYR A 70 -11.44 6.41 3.81
C TYR A 70 -10.11 6.39 4.53
N TYR A 71 -10.07 5.82 5.73
CA TYR A 71 -8.83 5.41 6.36
C TYR A 71 -8.30 4.13 5.73
N VAL A 72 -6.98 4.01 5.69
CA VAL A 72 -6.28 2.84 5.13
C VAL A 72 -5.48 2.17 6.22
N TRP A 73 -5.70 0.88 6.37
CA TRP A 73 -4.87 0.04 7.23
C TRP A 73 -4.07 -0.94 6.41
N TRP A 74 -2.75 -0.81 6.48
CA TRP A 74 -1.82 -1.64 5.75
C TRP A 74 -1.51 -2.95 6.45
N HIS A 75 -1.45 -3.98 5.64
CA HIS A 75 -0.91 -5.29 5.97
C HIS A 75 0.27 -5.57 5.06
N GLN A 76 0.92 -6.72 5.20
CA GLN A 76 2.14 -7.02 4.45
C GLN A 76 1.95 -6.95 2.91
N ASN A 77 0.86 -7.50 2.39
CA ASN A 77 0.61 -7.62 0.93
C ASN A 77 -0.80 -7.14 0.55
N TYR A 78 -1.54 -6.55 1.45
CA TYR A 78 -2.85 -5.97 1.17
C TYR A 78 -3.11 -4.78 2.08
N LEU A 79 -4.05 -3.97 1.70
CA LEU A 79 -4.60 -2.91 2.53
C LEU A 79 -6.10 -3.08 2.73
N THR A 80 -6.59 -2.60 3.85
CA THR A 80 -8.01 -2.53 4.15
C THR A 80 -8.46 -1.08 4.14
N GLN A 81 -9.66 -0.87 3.61
CA GLN A 81 -10.33 0.42 3.52
C GLN A 81 -11.41 0.48 4.59
N MET A 82 -11.36 1.49 5.46
CA MET A 82 -12.27 1.64 6.59
C MET A 82 -12.99 2.98 6.51
N SER A 83 -14.25 3.01 6.95
CA SER A 83 -14.99 4.27 7.10
C SER A 83 -14.41 5.10 8.25
N VAL A 84 -14.61 6.42 8.19
CA VAL A 84 -14.25 7.33 9.28
C VAL A 84 -14.88 6.88 10.61
N ARG A 85 -16.16 6.52 10.58
CA ARG A 85 -16.89 6.05 11.75
C ARG A 85 -16.29 4.79 12.38
N ASP A 86 -15.90 3.81 11.54
CA ASP A 86 -15.33 2.55 12.06
C ASP A 86 -13.94 2.79 12.64
N MET A 87 -13.16 3.70 12.06
CA MET A 87 -11.85 4.06 12.58
C MET A 87 -11.93 4.80 13.91
N GLU A 88 -12.87 5.75 14.07
CA GLU A 88 -13.15 6.43 15.33
C GLU A 88 -13.56 5.44 16.43
N ALA A 89 -14.41 4.46 16.10
CA ALA A 89 -14.84 3.43 17.04
C ALA A 89 -13.68 2.54 17.49
N VAL A 90 -12.79 2.13 16.57
CA VAL A 90 -11.57 1.38 16.90
C VAL A 90 -10.66 2.19 17.81
N SER A 91 -10.45 3.47 17.51
CA SER A 91 -9.58 4.36 18.29
C SER A 91 -10.13 4.65 19.69
N SER A 92 -11.45 4.69 19.85
CA SER A 92 -12.12 4.85 21.14
C SER A 92 -12.18 3.57 22.00
N GLY A 93 -11.74 2.44 21.43
CA GLY A 93 -11.77 1.14 22.09
C GLY A 93 -13.16 0.50 22.20
N GLU A 94 -14.11 0.93 21.36
CA GLU A 94 -15.40 0.28 21.26
C GLU A 94 -15.24 -1.18 20.80
N GLN A 95 -15.82 -2.09 21.56
CA GLN A 95 -15.89 -3.50 21.16
C GLN A 95 -17.04 -3.68 20.18
N GLY A 96 -16.71 -3.87 18.90
CA GLY A 96 -17.67 -4.10 17.83
C GLY A 96 -17.04 -4.78 16.64
N HIS A 97 -17.87 -5.28 15.73
CA HIS A 97 -17.42 -5.75 14.43
C HIS A 97 -17.17 -4.51 13.55
N HIS A 98 -15.93 -4.06 13.48
CA HIS A 98 -15.52 -3.02 12.55
C HIS A 98 -15.26 -3.70 11.19
N SER A 99 -16.16 -3.47 10.26
CA SER A 99 -16.08 -4.09 8.94
C SER A 99 -15.21 -3.22 8.03
N ALA A 100 -14.12 -3.78 7.53
CA ALA A 100 -13.45 -3.19 6.39
C ALA A 100 -14.45 -3.09 5.22
N ILE A 101 -14.50 -1.93 4.57
CA ILE A 101 -15.40 -1.67 3.44
C ILE A 101 -14.83 -2.28 2.16
N GLY A 102 -13.51 -2.33 2.05
CA GLY A 102 -12.80 -2.86 0.91
C GLY A 102 -11.47 -3.50 1.27
N PHE A 103 -11.05 -4.44 0.43
CA PHE A 103 -9.76 -5.13 0.53
C PHE A 103 -9.07 -5.02 -0.82
N TRP A 104 -7.79 -4.64 -0.79
CA TRP A 104 -6.97 -4.49 -1.97
C TRP A 104 -5.68 -5.25 -1.77
N ASP A 105 -5.39 -6.18 -2.65
CA ASP A 105 -4.07 -6.78 -2.72
C ASP A 105 -3.08 -5.76 -3.28
N VAL A 106 -1.86 -5.75 -2.75
CA VAL A 106 -0.80 -4.80 -3.09
C VAL A 106 0.35 -5.55 -3.75
N GLU A 107 0.64 -5.20 -5.00
CA GLU A 107 1.80 -5.69 -5.74
C GLU A 107 2.77 -4.53 -6.01
N LEU A 108 3.95 -4.59 -5.41
CA LEU A 108 4.99 -3.58 -5.63
C LEU A 108 5.65 -3.79 -6.99
N VAL A 109 5.63 -2.76 -7.83
CA VAL A 109 6.29 -2.77 -9.14
C VAL A 109 7.68 -2.15 -9.05
N ASN A 110 7.80 -0.98 -8.44
CA ASN A 110 9.06 -0.27 -8.17
C ASN A 110 8.85 0.82 -7.10
N GLU A 111 9.86 1.66 -6.85
CA GLU A 111 9.84 2.70 -5.82
C GLU A 111 8.78 3.80 -6.03
N THR A 112 8.23 3.92 -7.22
CA THR A 112 7.27 4.98 -7.58
C THR A 112 5.96 4.42 -8.12
N CYS A 113 5.78 3.10 -8.11
CA CYS A 113 4.62 2.45 -8.71
C CYS A 113 4.30 1.14 -7.99
N PHE A 114 3.03 0.93 -7.68
CA PHE A 114 2.47 -0.34 -7.22
C PHE A 114 1.07 -0.55 -7.81
N LYS A 115 0.58 -1.77 -7.74
CA LYS A 115 -0.76 -2.13 -8.18
C LYS A 115 -1.66 -2.44 -6.99
N LEU A 116 -2.90 -2.01 -7.08
CA LEU A 116 -3.99 -2.41 -6.22
C LEU A 116 -4.91 -3.34 -7.01
N THR A 117 -5.17 -4.52 -6.48
CA THR A 117 -6.15 -5.46 -7.06
C THR A 117 -7.30 -5.64 -6.10
N ASN A 118 -8.51 -5.32 -6.57
CA ASN A 118 -9.72 -5.43 -5.77
C ASN A 118 -10.32 -6.83 -5.89
N GLY A 119 -10.35 -7.56 -4.76
CA GLY A 119 -10.89 -8.92 -4.72
C GLY A 119 -12.36 -9.04 -4.36
N HIS A 120 -13.03 -7.97 -3.89
CA HIS A 120 -14.29 -8.15 -3.15
C HIS A 120 -15.44 -7.20 -3.50
N THR A 121 -15.25 -6.15 -4.31
CA THR A 121 -16.32 -5.22 -4.66
C THR A 121 -16.53 -5.15 -6.18
N THR A 122 -17.75 -5.32 -6.61
CA THR A 122 -18.12 -5.28 -8.04
C THR A 122 -18.25 -3.86 -8.60
N SER A 123 -18.18 -2.84 -7.74
CA SER A 123 -18.35 -1.42 -8.11
C SER A 123 -17.03 -0.67 -8.30
N LEU A 124 -15.90 -1.31 -8.05
CA LEU A 124 -14.58 -0.73 -8.22
C LEU A 124 -13.80 -1.50 -9.29
N PRO A 125 -12.82 -0.87 -9.97
CA PRO A 125 -12.01 -1.56 -10.96
C PRO A 125 -11.29 -2.76 -10.34
N THR A 126 -11.12 -3.81 -11.13
CA THR A 126 -10.44 -5.03 -10.67
C THR A 126 -8.97 -4.77 -10.36
N GLU A 127 -8.32 -3.93 -11.15
CA GLU A 127 -6.91 -3.56 -10.97
C GLU A 127 -6.72 -2.07 -11.25
N ILE A 128 -5.90 -1.40 -10.45
CA ILE A 128 -5.47 -0.03 -10.67
C ILE A 128 -3.98 0.14 -10.38
N THR A 129 -3.28 0.82 -11.26
CA THR A 129 -1.86 1.14 -11.07
C THR A 129 -1.74 2.48 -10.36
N MET A 130 -1.14 2.45 -9.17
CA MET A 130 -0.86 3.63 -8.37
C MET A 130 0.53 4.17 -8.69
N THR A 131 0.62 5.45 -9.00
CA THR A 131 1.89 6.13 -9.28
C THR A 131 2.10 7.25 -8.27
N ARG A 132 3.30 7.34 -7.72
CA ARG A 132 3.67 8.43 -6.83
C ARG A 132 3.79 9.74 -7.61
N VAL A 133 2.98 10.72 -7.23
CA VAL A 133 2.93 12.04 -7.90
C VAL A 133 3.55 13.15 -7.05
N GLN A 134 3.70 12.92 -5.73
CA GLN A 134 4.26 13.89 -4.81
C GLN A 134 5.08 13.19 -3.72
N THR A 135 6.23 13.76 -3.35
CA THR A 135 7.19 13.20 -2.39
C THR A 135 7.31 14.00 -1.09
N GLU A 136 6.66 15.16 -1.04
CA GLU A 136 6.66 16.07 0.10
C GLU A 136 5.28 16.70 0.19
N LEU A 137 4.38 16.07 0.96
CA LEU A 137 3.06 16.61 1.28
C LEU A 137 3.19 17.63 2.42
N SER A 138 2.46 18.73 2.33
CA SER A 138 2.18 19.56 3.50
C SER A 138 0.91 19.07 4.20
N GLU A 139 0.76 19.35 5.50
CA GLU A 139 -0.44 19.01 6.26
C GLU A 139 -1.72 19.62 5.67
N GLU A 140 -1.61 20.78 5.03
CA GLU A 140 -2.74 21.48 4.40
C GLU A 140 -3.25 20.79 3.12
N GLU A 141 -2.42 19.96 2.51
CA GLU A 141 -2.78 19.19 1.28
C GLU A 141 -3.44 17.85 1.59
N ILE A 142 -3.39 17.41 2.85
CA ILE A 142 -4.00 16.16 3.28
C ILE A 142 -5.52 16.38 3.40
N PRO A 143 -6.34 15.55 2.71
CA PRO A 143 -7.79 15.70 2.79
C PRO A 143 -8.27 15.41 4.22
N LEU A 144 -9.29 16.13 4.65
CA LEU A 144 -9.99 15.78 5.88
C LEU A 144 -10.83 14.53 5.64
N PRO A 145 -10.82 13.56 6.56
CA PRO A 145 -11.62 12.34 6.50
C PRO A 145 -13.12 12.61 6.67
#